data_ca257ff27e149530696e702f499f28e9
#
_entry.id   ca257ff27e149530696e702f499f28e9
#
_cell.length_a   1.000
_cell.length_b   1.000
_cell.length_c   1.000
_cell.angle_alpha   90.00
_cell.angle_beta   90.00
_cell.angle_gamma   90.00
#
_symmetry.space_group_name_H-M   'P 1'
#
loop_
_entity.id
_entity.type
_entity.pdbx_description
1 polymer ?
#
loop_
_entity_poly.entity_id
_entity_poly.type
_entity_poly.pdbx_seq_one_letter_code
_entity_poly.pdbx_strand_id
1 'polypeptide(L)'
;MTITPSASASGLPGQMRKLRNLAQPFFLPLDQATGWQFSGLLLSLLFCVGGLVLVALTGLTGLAERLLPELTEKYFSGVSSTIDLIWSSWWGVVFTALFLIGVSSFLLMRQQLRNRRWLHWLMLGVIVLMLLAVNGINAGIGFIARDLTNALVAKQEDSFYRILTIYAACFVVALPIRVSQIFFTLKLGIIWRDWLSRSLIGDYMRNKAYYVLNPNDEQITDVDNPDQRITDDTRSFTTQSLQFTLGVFDALLTFSLNILILWSISTTLTLSLFGYAAFATAVLVISGRKLVRINFDQLRYEADFRYGLVHIRNNAESIAFYSGEEQESAETKRRLGEVVRNFNLLIVWRVIIDVMRRSIGYAGNFF
;
A
#
# COMPACT_ATOMS: atom_id res chain seq x y z
N MET A 1 28.85 2.26 -20.10
CA MET A 1 28.35 1.01 -19.50
C MET A 1 27.13 0.60 -20.30
N THR A 2 27.33 -0.30 -21.25
CA THR A 2 26.34 -0.76 -22.24
C THR A 2 25.28 -1.60 -21.54
N ILE A 3 24.08 -1.06 -21.37
CA ILE A 3 22.92 -1.78 -20.89
C ILE A 3 22.21 -2.37 -22.10
N THR A 4 22.54 -3.62 -22.46
CA THR A 4 21.73 -4.40 -23.39
C THR A 4 20.37 -4.70 -22.73
N PRO A 5 19.23 -4.42 -23.39
CA PRO A 5 17.93 -4.81 -22.86
C PRO A 5 17.76 -6.32 -23.03
N SER A 6 17.96 -7.07 -21.94
CA SER A 6 17.61 -8.48 -21.91
C SER A 6 16.10 -8.64 -21.82
N ALA A 7 15.50 -9.32 -22.78
CA ALA A 7 14.07 -9.68 -22.82
C ALA A 7 13.57 -10.52 -21.63
N SER A 8 14.41 -10.77 -20.63
CA SER A 8 14.11 -11.54 -19.40
C SER A 8 13.55 -10.69 -18.23
N ALA A 9 13.31 -9.38 -18.44
CA ALA A 9 12.90 -8.47 -17.35
C ALA A 9 11.37 -8.36 -17.15
N SER A 10 10.54 -9.13 -17.86
CA SER A 10 9.07 -9.08 -17.76
C SER A 10 8.48 -9.92 -16.63
N GLY A 11 9.28 -10.73 -15.93
CA GLY A 11 8.82 -11.53 -14.79
C GLY A 11 8.81 -10.73 -13.48
N LEU A 12 7.98 -11.17 -12.51
CA LEU A 12 7.91 -10.63 -11.14
C LEU A 12 9.29 -10.33 -10.51
N PRO A 13 10.32 -11.20 -10.63
CA PRO A 13 11.65 -10.93 -10.11
C PRO A 13 12.35 -9.73 -10.77
N GLY A 14 12.12 -9.52 -12.07
CA GLY A 14 12.69 -8.39 -12.81
C GLY A 14 12.05 -7.05 -12.41
N GLN A 15 10.74 -7.03 -12.19
CA GLN A 15 10.03 -5.85 -11.73
C GLN A 15 10.43 -5.48 -10.29
N MET A 16 10.55 -6.45 -9.39
CA MET A 16 11.03 -6.24 -8.01
C MET A 16 12.46 -5.70 -7.98
N ARG A 17 13.33 -6.15 -8.88
CA ARG A 17 14.70 -5.62 -9.00
C ARG A 17 14.71 -4.17 -9.50
N LYS A 18 13.85 -3.81 -10.45
CA LYS A 18 13.68 -2.42 -10.91
C LYS A 18 13.15 -1.53 -9.78
N LEU A 19 12.12 -1.96 -9.07
CA LEU A 19 11.58 -1.27 -7.90
C LEU A 19 12.67 -1.03 -6.84
N ARG A 20 13.43 -2.07 -6.51
CA ARG A 20 14.54 -1.97 -5.56
C ARG A 20 15.58 -0.95 -6.02
N ASN A 21 15.99 -0.97 -7.27
CA ASN A 21 17.01 -0.06 -7.80
C ASN A 21 16.57 1.41 -7.77
N LEU A 22 15.27 1.69 -7.92
CA LEU A 22 14.71 3.04 -7.84
C LEU A 22 14.43 3.49 -6.40
N ALA A 23 14.02 2.57 -5.52
CA ALA A 23 13.74 2.88 -4.13
C ALA A 23 15.02 2.89 -3.26
N GLN A 24 15.97 2.00 -3.56
CA GLN A 24 17.19 1.83 -2.80
C GLN A 24 17.98 3.14 -2.60
N PRO A 25 18.22 3.99 -3.61
CA PRO A 25 18.99 5.23 -3.41
C PRO A 25 18.28 6.25 -2.52
N PHE A 26 16.96 6.21 -2.42
CA PHE A 26 16.19 7.10 -1.55
C PHE A 26 16.23 6.65 -0.09
N PHE A 27 15.94 5.38 0.15
CA PHE A 27 15.93 4.82 1.50
C PHE A 27 17.32 4.42 2.00
N LEU A 28 18.27 4.14 1.08
CA LEU A 28 19.64 3.70 1.38
C LEU A 28 20.64 4.59 0.67
N PRO A 29 21.04 5.67 1.30
CA PRO A 29 22.02 6.60 0.71
C PRO A 29 23.48 6.16 0.88
N LEU A 30 23.78 4.89 0.89
CA LEU A 30 25.13 4.37 1.03
C LEU A 30 25.70 4.07 -0.35
N ASP A 31 26.77 4.71 -0.73
CA ASP A 31 27.46 4.52 -2.02
C ASP A 31 27.96 3.08 -2.24
N GLN A 32 28.03 2.27 -1.18
CA GLN A 32 28.42 0.86 -1.19
C GLN A 32 27.71 0.03 -0.10
N ALA A 33 26.40 0.22 0.08
CA ALA A 33 25.68 -0.58 1.07
C ALA A 33 25.67 -2.05 0.67
N THR A 34 26.39 -2.87 1.40
CA THR A 34 26.20 -4.31 1.37
C THR A 34 24.79 -4.64 1.86
N GLY A 35 24.15 -5.66 1.29
CA GLY A 35 22.78 -6.05 1.68
C GLY A 35 22.64 -6.29 3.19
N TRP A 36 23.71 -6.62 3.91
CA TRP A 36 23.77 -6.78 5.36
C TRP A 36 23.57 -5.49 6.14
N GLN A 37 24.09 -4.35 5.68
CA GLN A 37 23.90 -3.05 6.33
C GLN A 37 22.44 -2.59 6.21
N PHE A 38 21.79 -2.89 5.08
CA PHE A 38 20.37 -2.63 4.91
C PHE A 38 19.52 -3.48 5.85
N SER A 39 19.78 -4.78 5.89
CA SER A 39 19.07 -5.69 6.78
C SER A 39 19.27 -5.30 8.25
N GLY A 40 20.48 -4.87 8.62
CA GLY A 40 20.79 -4.38 9.96
C GLY A 40 20.01 -3.10 10.31
N LEU A 41 19.90 -2.16 9.39
CA LEU A 41 19.15 -0.91 9.60
C LEU A 41 17.64 -1.18 9.68
N LEU A 42 17.11 -2.08 8.87
CA LEU A 42 15.71 -2.49 8.88
C LEU A 42 15.36 -3.23 10.17
N LEU A 43 16.23 -4.14 10.64
CA LEU A 43 16.11 -4.82 11.92
C LEU A 43 16.18 -3.85 13.10
N SER A 44 17.13 -2.91 13.08
CA SER A 44 17.26 -1.90 14.14
C SER A 44 16.00 -1.02 14.23
N LEU A 45 15.44 -0.63 13.09
CA LEU A 45 14.19 0.13 13.04
C LEU A 45 13.01 -0.70 13.56
N LEU A 46 12.92 -1.97 13.18
CA LEU A 46 11.89 -2.89 13.65
C LEU A 46 11.94 -3.05 15.16
N PHE A 47 13.13 -3.21 15.75
CA PHE A 47 13.30 -3.27 17.20
C PHE A 47 12.99 -1.95 17.88
N CYS A 48 13.38 -0.81 17.30
CA CYS A 48 13.00 0.51 17.82
C CYS A 48 11.47 0.70 17.83
N VAL A 49 10.81 0.39 16.70
CA VAL A 49 9.35 0.54 16.59
C VAL A 49 8.64 -0.45 17.51
N GLY A 50 9.05 -1.73 17.52
CA GLY A 50 8.47 -2.75 18.40
C GLY A 50 8.60 -2.38 19.88
N GLY A 51 9.77 -1.89 20.31
CA GLY A 51 9.99 -1.42 21.67
C GLY A 51 9.17 -0.18 22.01
N LEU A 52 9.07 0.80 21.10
CA LEU A 52 8.19 1.97 21.29
C LEU A 52 6.71 1.58 21.41
N VAL A 53 6.26 0.62 20.60
CA VAL A 53 4.89 0.08 20.69
C VAL A 53 4.66 -0.56 22.06
N LEU A 54 5.59 -1.39 22.53
CA LEU A 54 5.48 -2.05 23.82
C LEU A 54 5.43 -1.03 24.96
N VAL A 55 6.30 -0.03 24.95
CA VAL A 55 6.32 1.06 25.94
C VAL A 55 5.04 1.89 25.88
N ALA A 56 4.56 2.21 24.68
CA ALA A 56 3.31 2.94 24.50
C ALA A 56 2.10 2.14 25.00
N LEU A 57 2.03 0.85 24.69
CA LEU A 57 0.97 -0.04 25.20
C LEU A 57 1.01 -0.15 26.71
N THR A 58 2.20 -0.34 27.31
CA THR A 58 2.36 -0.38 28.77
C THR A 58 1.93 0.94 29.43
N GLY A 59 2.31 2.07 28.82
CA GLY A 59 1.89 3.39 29.32
C GLY A 59 0.38 3.62 29.18
N LEU A 60 -0.21 3.23 28.06
CA LEU A 60 -1.64 3.36 27.82
C LEU A 60 -2.47 2.43 28.73
N THR A 61 -2.06 1.19 28.91
CA THR A 61 -2.76 0.25 29.81
C THR A 61 -2.66 0.72 31.25
N GLY A 62 -1.49 1.13 31.73
CA GLY A 62 -1.33 1.66 33.08
C GLY A 62 -2.10 2.96 33.33
N LEU A 63 -2.28 3.80 32.31
CA LEU A 63 -3.09 5.01 32.37
C LEU A 63 -4.60 4.66 32.32
N ALA A 64 -4.98 3.69 31.53
CA ALA A 64 -6.34 3.18 31.41
C ALA A 64 -6.78 2.50 32.72
N GLU A 65 -5.93 1.72 33.37
CA GLU A 65 -6.17 1.11 34.68
C GLU A 65 -6.41 2.14 35.78
N ARG A 66 -5.70 3.27 35.72
CA ARG A 66 -5.88 4.37 36.68
C ARG A 66 -7.13 5.19 36.47
N LEU A 67 -7.48 5.46 35.19
CA LEU A 67 -8.59 6.34 34.83
C LEU A 67 -9.92 5.59 34.69
N LEU A 68 -9.89 4.35 34.22
CA LEU A 68 -11.07 3.55 33.84
C LEU A 68 -10.86 2.08 34.26
N PRO A 69 -10.71 1.74 35.53
CA PRO A 69 -10.36 0.39 36.00
C PRO A 69 -11.33 -0.69 35.53
N GLU A 70 -12.64 -0.42 35.62
CA GLU A 70 -13.65 -1.38 35.23
C GLU A 70 -13.65 -1.72 33.71
N LEU A 71 -13.22 -0.76 32.88
CA LEU A 71 -13.11 -0.98 31.44
C LEU A 71 -11.87 -1.79 31.09
N THR A 72 -10.79 -1.52 31.78
CA THR A 72 -9.51 -2.20 31.57
C THR A 72 -9.64 -3.67 32.00
N GLU A 73 -10.27 -3.93 33.14
CA GLU A 73 -10.50 -5.29 33.60
C GLU A 73 -11.40 -6.08 32.63
N LYS A 74 -12.45 -5.47 32.08
CA LYS A 74 -13.39 -6.16 31.22
C LYS A 74 -12.92 -6.36 29.76
N TYR A 75 -12.31 -5.33 29.15
CA TYR A 75 -11.99 -5.33 27.72
C TYR A 75 -10.51 -5.45 27.39
N PHE A 76 -9.65 -5.09 28.31
CA PHE A 76 -8.21 -5.07 28.13
C PHE A 76 -7.46 -6.01 29.08
N SER A 77 -8.18 -6.84 29.84
CA SER A 77 -7.56 -7.81 30.75
C SER A 77 -6.60 -8.76 30.05
N GLY A 78 -6.91 -9.17 28.81
CA GLY A 78 -6.02 -9.99 28.00
C GLY A 78 -4.76 -9.23 27.55
N VAL A 79 -4.87 -7.93 27.32
CA VAL A 79 -3.72 -7.08 26.94
C VAL A 79 -2.88 -6.77 28.18
N SER A 80 -3.51 -6.36 29.30
CA SER A 80 -2.78 -6.08 30.54
C SER A 80 -2.09 -7.32 31.07
N SER A 81 -2.77 -8.47 31.13
CA SER A 81 -2.16 -9.73 31.56
C SER A 81 -1.02 -10.19 30.65
N THR A 82 -1.10 -9.95 29.33
CA THR A 82 -0.01 -10.25 28.40
C THR A 82 1.18 -9.33 28.61
N ILE A 83 0.92 -8.04 28.85
CA ILE A 83 1.96 -7.05 29.17
C ILE A 83 2.64 -7.40 30.50
N ASP A 84 1.87 -7.73 31.53
CA ASP A 84 2.38 -8.15 32.84
C ASP A 84 3.18 -9.45 32.72
N LEU A 85 2.72 -10.41 31.91
CA LEU A 85 3.46 -11.64 31.61
C LEU A 85 4.80 -11.34 30.92
N ILE A 86 4.82 -10.39 29.98
CA ILE A 86 6.05 -9.97 29.30
C ILE A 86 7.02 -9.34 30.31
N TRP A 87 6.54 -8.42 31.15
CA TRP A 87 7.39 -7.69 32.08
C TRP A 87 7.80 -8.52 33.32
N SER A 88 6.97 -9.44 33.76
CA SER A 88 7.29 -10.35 34.89
C SER A 88 8.18 -11.52 34.49
N SER A 89 8.30 -11.81 33.20
CA SER A 89 9.12 -12.89 32.68
C SER A 89 10.46 -12.39 32.13
N TRP A 90 11.39 -13.32 31.86
CA TRP A 90 12.67 -13.02 31.23
C TRP A 90 12.50 -12.36 29.84
N TRP A 91 11.32 -12.47 29.21
CA TRP A 91 10.98 -11.80 27.95
C TRP A 91 11.03 -10.29 28.06
N GLY A 92 10.66 -9.70 29.20
CA GLY A 92 10.78 -8.26 29.44
C GLY A 92 12.23 -7.77 29.31
N VAL A 93 13.18 -8.55 29.85
CA VAL A 93 14.62 -8.26 29.73
C VAL A 93 15.06 -8.37 28.26
N VAL A 94 14.60 -9.42 27.54
CA VAL A 94 14.92 -9.61 26.12
C VAL A 94 14.38 -8.47 25.26
N PHE A 95 13.11 -8.08 25.42
CA PHE A 95 12.52 -6.96 24.69
C PHE A 95 13.21 -5.63 24.98
N THR A 96 13.54 -5.38 26.26
CA THR A 96 14.28 -4.16 26.64
C THR A 96 15.69 -4.17 26.02
N ALA A 97 16.37 -5.30 26.03
CA ALA A 97 17.69 -5.43 25.41
C ALA A 97 17.63 -5.23 23.89
N LEU A 98 16.65 -5.86 23.20
CA LEU A 98 16.43 -5.70 21.78
C LEU A 98 16.08 -4.24 21.40
N PHE A 99 15.27 -3.57 22.22
CA PHE A 99 14.97 -2.15 22.06
C PHE A 99 16.23 -1.29 22.19
N LEU A 100 17.02 -1.48 23.23
CA LEU A 100 18.27 -0.74 23.46
C LEU A 100 19.29 -1.02 22.34
N ILE A 101 19.42 -2.28 21.89
CA ILE A 101 20.26 -2.65 20.76
C ILE A 101 19.74 -1.97 19.47
N GLY A 102 18.43 -1.97 19.25
CA GLY A 102 17.80 -1.29 18.11
C GLY A 102 18.10 0.21 18.10
N VAL A 103 17.88 0.89 19.23
CA VAL A 103 18.15 2.32 19.38
C VAL A 103 19.65 2.61 19.20
N SER A 104 20.52 1.85 19.85
CA SER A 104 21.98 2.03 19.76
C SER A 104 22.47 1.81 18.32
N SER A 105 22.03 0.72 17.68
CA SER A 105 22.37 0.42 16.28
C SER A 105 21.86 1.52 15.33
N PHE A 106 20.63 2.00 15.53
CA PHE A 106 20.09 3.10 14.74
C PHE A 106 20.88 4.40 14.93
N LEU A 107 21.25 4.74 16.17
CA LEU A 107 22.05 5.94 16.48
C LEU A 107 23.45 5.86 15.90
N LEU A 108 24.08 4.69 15.89
CA LEU A 108 25.39 4.46 15.28
C LEU A 108 25.31 4.53 13.74
N MET A 109 24.31 3.91 13.15
CA MET A 109 24.10 3.91 11.71
C MET A 109 23.60 5.27 11.17
N ARG A 110 22.99 6.10 12.03
CA ARG A 110 22.56 7.46 11.72
C ARG A 110 23.67 8.33 11.17
N GLN A 111 24.89 8.17 11.66
CA GLN A 111 26.06 8.94 11.20
C GLN A 111 26.46 8.56 9.76
N GLN A 112 26.15 7.34 9.33
CA GLN A 112 26.39 6.86 7.96
C GLN A 112 25.26 7.30 7.00
N LEU A 113 24.11 7.71 7.54
CA LEU A 113 22.99 8.25 6.77
C LEU A 113 23.28 9.71 6.41
N ARG A 114 24.00 9.92 5.32
CA ARG A 114 24.37 11.23 4.79
C ARG A 114 23.13 12.11 4.54
N ASN A 115 23.17 13.38 4.93
CA ASN A 115 22.19 14.43 4.63
C ASN A 115 20.76 14.26 5.17
N ARG A 116 20.56 14.17 6.49
CA ARG A 116 19.24 14.21 7.15
C ARG A 116 18.23 13.14 6.68
N ARG A 117 18.64 12.12 5.98
CA ARG A 117 17.73 11.05 5.48
C ARG A 117 17.20 10.14 6.60
N TRP A 118 17.76 10.21 7.80
CA TRP A 118 17.17 9.57 8.99
C TRP A 118 15.72 10.01 9.24
N LEU A 119 15.33 11.23 8.77
CA LEU A 119 13.96 11.73 8.91
C LEU A 119 12.96 10.89 8.12
N HIS A 120 13.34 10.42 6.92
CA HIS A 120 12.48 9.55 6.08
C HIS A 120 12.21 8.21 6.77
N TRP A 121 13.23 7.65 7.44
CA TRP A 121 13.09 6.42 8.22
C TRP A 121 12.24 6.63 9.46
N LEU A 122 12.41 7.74 10.15
CA LEU A 122 11.59 8.10 11.28
C LEU A 122 10.12 8.26 10.87
N MET A 123 9.86 8.94 9.75
CA MET A 123 8.49 9.06 9.21
C MET A 123 7.90 7.69 8.86
N LEU A 124 8.68 6.81 8.22
CA LEU A 124 8.25 5.45 7.92
C LEU A 124 7.95 4.67 9.20
N GLY A 125 8.81 4.77 10.22
CA GLY A 125 8.59 4.14 11.54
C GLY A 125 7.32 4.64 12.22
N VAL A 126 7.07 5.96 12.18
CA VAL A 126 5.82 6.56 12.72
C VAL A 126 4.59 6.05 11.96
N ILE A 127 4.65 5.93 10.63
CA ILE A 127 3.54 5.38 9.84
C ILE A 127 3.27 3.92 10.23
N VAL A 128 4.31 3.09 10.37
CA VAL A 128 4.18 1.69 10.79
C VAL A 128 3.60 1.58 12.20
N LEU A 129 4.05 2.43 13.13
CA LEU A 129 3.50 2.49 14.49
C LEU A 129 2.02 2.89 14.49
N MET A 130 1.64 3.86 13.68
CA MET A 130 0.23 4.26 13.53
C MET A 130 -0.62 3.14 12.91
N LEU A 131 -0.08 2.39 11.94
CA LEU A 131 -0.75 1.22 11.38
C LEU A 131 -0.99 0.14 12.45
N LEU A 132 0.01 -0.15 13.28
CA LEU A 132 -0.12 -1.07 14.40
C LEU A 132 -1.18 -0.60 15.40
N ALA A 133 -1.17 0.68 15.76
CA ALA A 133 -2.14 1.26 16.67
C ALA A 133 -3.57 1.18 16.14
N VAL A 134 -3.78 1.55 14.86
CA VAL A 134 -5.11 1.45 14.20
C VAL A 134 -5.60 0.00 14.15
N ASN A 135 -4.74 -0.94 13.80
CA ASN A 135 -5.11 -2.36 13.76
C ASN A 135 -5.44 -2.92 15.16
N GLY A 136 -4.67 -2.52 16.19
CA GLY A 136 -4.95 -2.88 17.57
C GLY A 136 -6.29 -2.32 18.05
N ILE A 137 -6.58 -1.04 17.77
CA ILE A 137 -7.88 -0.43 18.10
C ILE A 137 -9.02 -1.13 17.36
N ASN A 138 -8.86 -1.44 16.07
CA ASN A 138 -9.87 -2.14 15.29
C ASN A 138 -10.18 -3.54 15.87
N ALA A 139 -9.17 -4.27 16.31
CA ALA A 139 -9.36 -5.55 17.00
C ALA A 139 -10.16 -5.38 18.32
N GLY A 140 -9.81 -4.36 19.12
CA GLY A 140 -10.55 -4.01 20.34
C GLY A 140 -12.00 -3.61 20.06
N ILE A 141 -12.24 -2.79 19.03
CA ILE A 141 -13.59 -2.39 18.59
C ILE A 141 -14.45 -3.63 18.26
N GLY A 142 -13.86 -4.68 17.67
CA GLY A 142 -14.59 -5.92 17.39
C GLY A 142 -15.18 -6.58 18.64
N PHE A 143 -14.42 -6.63 19.73
CA PHE A 143 -14.91 -7.16 21.02
C PHE A 143 -15.97 -6.26 21.63
N ILE A 144 -15.78 -4.93 21.60
CA ILE A 144 -16.76 -3.96 22.11
C ILE A 144 -18.07 -4.04 21.32
N ALA A 145 -17.99 -4.17 19.98
CA ALA A 145 -19.18 -4.31 19.12
C ALA A 145 -19.97 -5.59 19.41
N ARG A 146 -19.27 -6.71 19.70
CA ARG A 146 -19.91 -7.96 20.15
C ARG A 146 -20.68 -7.74 21.44
N ASP A 147 -20.05 -7.10 22.43
CA ASP A 147 -20.68 -6.86 23.72
C ASP A 147 -21.85 -5.87 23.63
N LEU A 148 -21.75 -4.87 22.75
CA LEU A 148 -22.84 -3.96 22.42
C LEU A 148 -24.06 -4.72 21.84
N THR A 149 -23.81 -5.64 20.92
CA THR A 149 -24.85 -6.49 20.33
C THR A 149 -25.47 -7.41 21.40
N ASN A 150 -24.67 -8.02 22.25
CA ASN A 150 -25.15 -8.87 23.34
C ASN A 150 -26.03 -8.11 24.35
N ALA A 151 -25.63 -6.88 24.71
CA ALA A 151 -26.42 -6.02 25.61
C ALA A 151 -27.76 -5.62 24.96
N LEU A 152 -27.78 -5.37 23.64
CA LEU A 152 -29.01 -5.09 22.90
C LEU A 152 -29.97 -6.29 22.88
N VAL A 153 -29.44 -7.48 22.56
CA VAL A 153 -30.20 -8.73 22.53
C VAL A 153 -30.76 -9.07 23.91
N ALA A 154 -29.95 -8.86 24.95
CA ALA A 154 -30.36 -9.09 26.34
C ALA A 154 -31.28 -7.99 26.91
N LYS A 155 -31.58 -6.92 26.11
CA LYS A 155 -32.39 -5.76 26.51
C LYS A 155 -31.88 -5.06 27.79
N GLN A 156 -30.55 -5.04 27.98
CA GLN A 156 -29.91 -4.37 29.12
C GLN A 156 -29.59 -2.93 28.75
N GLU A 157 -30.51 -2.02 29.04
CA GLU A 157 -30.46 -0.63 28.61
C GLU A 157 -29.23 0.10 29.16
N ASP A 158 -28.97 0.01 30.47
CA ASP A 158 -27.81 0.67 31.11
C ASP A 158 -26.46 0.17 30.56
N SER A 159 -26.34 -1.15 30.38
CA SER A 159 -25.13 -1.76 29.80
C SER A 159 -24.95 -1.32 28.35
N PHE A 160 -26.03 -1.21 27.59
CA PHE A 160 -25.97 -0.79 26.20
C PHE A 160 -25.45 0.64 26.04
N TYR A 161 -26.00 1.62 26.78
CA TYR A 161 -25.55 3.01 26.69
C TYR A 161 -24.10 3.18 27.18
N ARG A 162 -23.71 2.46 28.21
CA ARG A 162 -22.33 2.45 28.70
C ARG A 162 -21.35 1.94 27.64
N ILE A 163 -21.65 0.79 27.00
CA ILE A 163 -20.80 0.20 25.96
C ILE A 163 -20.79 1.08 24.71
N LEU A 164 -21.94 1.69 24.37
CA LEU A 164 -22.04 2.64 23.24
C LEU A 164 -21.13 3.86 23.45
N THR A 165 -21.05 4.38 24.68
CA THR A 165 -20.16 5.50 25.00
C THR A 165 -18.67 5.11 24.82
N ILE A 166 -18.29 3.89 25.24
CA ILE A 166 -16.94 3.36 25.04
C ILE A 166 -16.63 3.21 23.56
N TYR A 167 -17.57 2.64 22.81
CA TYR A 167 -17.47 2.47 21.35
C TYR A 167 -17.23 3.82 20.66
N ALA A 168 -18.01 4.84 21.03
CA ALA A 168 -17.83 6.20 20.53
C ALA A 168 -16.48 6.79 20.91
N ALA A 169 -16.02 6.59 22.15
CA ALA A 169 -14.71 7.06 22.59
C ALA A 169 -13.55 6.43 21.80
N CYS A 170 -13.65 5.13 21.46
CA CYS A 170 -12.67 4.47 20.59
C CYS A 170 -12.57 5.13 19.21
N PHE A 171 -13.68 5.56 18.62
CA PHE A 171 -13.67 6.30 17.35
C PHE A 171 -12.99 7.65 17.46
N VAL A 172 -13.26 8.38 18.56
CA VAL A 172 -12.63 9.69 18.80
C VAL A 172 -11.10 9.56 18.88
N VAL A 173 -10.59 8.44 19.41
CA VAL A 173 -9.14 8.17 19.47
C VAL A 173 -8.60 7.63 18.16
N ALA A 174 -9.33 6.72 17.50
CA ALA A 174 -8.87 6.08 16.27
C ALA A 174 -8.78 7.07 15.09
N LEU A 175 -9.72 7.99 14.99
CA LEU A 175 -9.83 8.91 13.85
C LEU A 175 -8.62 9.85 13.71
N PRO A 176 -8.12 10.55 14.76
CA PRO A 176 -6.91 11.35 14.67
C PRO A 176 -5.67 10.53 14.28
N ILE A 177 -5.54 9.30 14.80
CA ILE A 177 -4.42 8.41 14.47
C ILE A 177 -4.48 8.05 12.98
N ARG A 178 -5.66 7.70 12.45
CA ARG A 178 -5.86 7.37 11.04
C ARG A 178 -5.59 8.55 10.12
N VAL A 179 -6.10 9.73 10.47
CA VAL A 179 -5.88 10.97 9.69
C VAL A 179 -4.38 11.32 9.68
N SER A 180 -3.72 11.22 10.83
CA SER A 180 -2.27 11.46 10.94
C SER A 180 -1.48 10.46 10.10
N GLN A 181 -1.85 9.19 10.10
CA GLN A 181 -1.21 8.16 9.28
C GLN A 181 -1.32 8.49 7.78
N ILE A 182 -2.50 8.91 7.30
CA ILE A 182 -2.70 9.33 5.93
C ILE A 182 -1.82 10.55 5.60
N PHE A 183 -1.79 11.56 6.49
CA PHE A 183 -0.96 12.75 6.32
C PHE A 183 0.53 12.41 6.18
N PHE A 184 1.08 11.60 7.10
CA PHE A 184 2.49 11.21 7.05
C PHE A 184 2.81 10.37 5.82
N THR A 185 1.88 9.50 5.38
CA THR A 185 2.04 8.70 4.15
C THR A 185 2.13 9.60 2.91
N LEU A 186 1.21 10.55 2.77
CA LEU A 186 1.23 11.51 1.65
C LEU A 186 2.47 12.40 1.70
N LYS A 187 2.87 12.84 2.89
CA LYS A 187 4.06 13.68 3.09
C LYS A 187 5.34 12.93 2.73
N LEU A 188 5.46 11.67 3.11
CA LEU A 188 6.60 10.83 2.71
C LEU A 188 6.62 10.61 1.19
N GLY A 189 5.48 10.39 0.56
CA GLY A 189 5.35 10.24 -0.89
C GLY A 189 5.83 11.47 -1.66
N ILE A 190 5.45 12.68 -1.22
CA ILE A 190 5.89 13.93 -1.89
C ILE A 190 7.39 14.20 -1.68
N ILE A 191 7.94 13.86 -0.51
CA ILE A 191 9.38 14.00 -0.24
C ILE A 191 10.16 13.04 -1.14
N TRP A 192 9.70 11.80 -1.30
CA TRP A 192 10.31 10.83 -2.20
C TRP A 192 10.26 11.29 -3.67
N ARG A 193 9.09 11.80 -4.10
CA ARG A 193 8.92 12.36 -5.43
C ARG A 193 9.88 13.54 -5.68
N ASP A 194 9.96 14.50 -4.77
CA ASP A 194 10.85 15.67 -4.92
C ASP A 194 12.31 15.21 -5.09
N TRP A 195 12.77 14.29 -4.26
CA TRP A 195 14.12 13.74 -4.37
C TRP A 195 14.34 13.03 -5.71
N LEU A 196 13.42 12.16 -6.14
CA LEU A 196 13.58 11.37 -7.37
C LEU A 196 13.52 12.28 -8.60
N SER A 197 12.59 13.23 -8.64
CA SER A 197 12.50 14.19 -9.76
C SER A 197 13.75 15.06 -9.87
N ARG A 198 14.29 15.56 -8.75
CA ARG A 198 15.56 16.32 -8.76
C ARG A 198 16.75 15.49 -9.25
N SER A 199 16.81 14.22 -8.86
CA SER A 199 17.85 13.31 -9.34
C SER A 199 17.76 13.10 -10.84
N LEU A 200 16.56 12.82 -11.35
CA LEU A 200 16.32 12.60 -12.78
C LEU A 200 16.55 13.87 -13.61
N ILE A 201 16.16 15.05 -13.11
CA ILE A 201 16.47 16.33 -13.77
C ILE A 201 17.98 16.52 -13.85
N GLY A 202 18.70 16.22 -12.75
CA GLY A 202 20.17 16.30 -12.75
C GLY A 202 20.83 15.38 -13.78
N ASP A 203 20.32 14.14 -13.90
CA ASP A 203 20.83 13.18 -14.89
C ASP A 203 20.44 13.57 -16.32
N TYR A 204 19.23 14.11 -16.52
CA TYR A 204 18.76 14.60 -17.82
C TYR A 204 19.58 15.76 -18.34
N MET A 205 20.04 16.66 -17.45
CA MET A 205 20.92 17.78 -17.83
C MET A 205 22.40 17.37 -17.95
N ARG A 206 22.82 16.26 -17.33
CA ARG A 206 24.20 15.79 -17.35
C ARG A 206 24.59 15.28 -18.75
N ASN A 207 25.78 15.64 -19.19
CA ASN A 207 26.34 15.22 -20.49
C ASN A 207 25.44 15.51 -21.69
N LYS A 208 24.58 16.55 -21.61
CA LYS A 208 23.65 16.92 -22.66
C LYS A 208 22.68 15.80 -23.03
N ALA A 209 22.28 14.97 -22.04
CA ALA A 209 21.35 13.85 -22.29
C ALA A 209 19.99 14.32 -22.90
N TYR A 210 19.55 15.53 -22.55
CA TYR A 210 18.36 16.16 -23.13
C TYR A 210 18.45 16.34 -24.66
N TYR A 211 19.66 16.49 -25.18
CA TYR A 211 19.88 16.62 -26.63
C TYR A 211 19.87 15.24 -27.32
N VAL A 212 20.50 14.24 -26.70
CA VAL A 212 20.57 12.88 -27.23
C VAL A 212 19.20 12.17 -27.19
N LEU A 213 18.36 12.51 -26.20
CA LEU A 213 17.00 11.96 -26.03
C LEU A 213 15.94 12.80 -26.76
N ASN A 214 16.33 13.57 -27.80
CA ASN A 214 15.37 14.37 -28.56
C ASN A 214 14.47 13.45 -29.42
N PRO A 215 13.13 13.49 -29.27
CA PRO A 215 12.21 12.61 -29.98
C PRO A 215 12.17 12.86 -31.52
N ASN A 216 12.76 13.95 -31.99
CA ASN A 216 12.82 14.26 -33.41
C ASN A 216 14.01 13.63 -34.15
N ASP A 217 14.92 12.97 -33.45
CA ASP A 217 16.01 12.23 -34.03
C ASP A 217 15.59 10.76 -34.22
N GLU A 218 15.64 10.26 -35.46
CA GLU A 218 15.29 8.87 -35.82
C GLU A 218 16.21 7.81 -35.20
N GLN A 219 17.15 8.22 -34.37
CA GLN A 219 17.99 7.29 -33.61
C GLN A 219 17.19 6.72 -32.45
N ILE A 220 16.96 5.43 -32.56
CA ILE A 220 16.23 4.56 -31.62
C ILE A 220 16.78 4.72 -30.22
N THR A 221 16.26 5.68 -29.45
CA THR A 221 16.46 5.74 -28.01
C THR A 221 15.28 5.02 -27.36
N ASP A 222 15.58 4.04 -26.51
CA ASP A 222 14.62 3.23 -25.75
C ASP A 222 13.77 4.06 -24.74
N VAL A 223 13.99 5.38 -24.67
CA VAL A 223 13.32 6.30 -23.74
C VAL A 223 12.42 7.24 -24.53
N ASP A 224 11.15 6.91 -24.56
CA ASP A 224 10.11 7.76 -25.13
C ASP A 224 9.65 8.80 -24.09
N ASN A 225 9.47 10.06 -24.53
CA ASN A 225 8.95 11.18 -23.76
C ASN A 225 9.61 11.36 -22.36
N PRO A 226 10.87 11.78 -22.27
CA PRO A 226 11.59 11.94 -21.00
C PRO A 226 10.94 12.96 -20.05
N ASP A 227 10.26 13.97 -20.57
CA ASP A 227 9.45 14.94 -19.84
C ASP A 227 8.30 14.26 -19.05
N GLN A 228 7.54 13.39 -19.71
CA GLN A 228 6.48 12.59 -19.07
C GLN A 228 7.04 11.64 -18.02
N ARG A 229 8.22 11.02 -18.29
CA ARG A 229 8.88 10.13 -17.32
C ARG A 229 9.27 10.87 -16.03
N ILE A 230 9.81 12.08 -16.16
CA ILE A 230 10.25 12.90 -15.02
C ILE A 230 9.04 13.47 -14.24
N THR A 231 7.94 13.79 -14.91
CA THR A 231 6.77 14.42 -14.30
C THR A 231 5.74 13.40 -13.80
N ASP A 232 5.06 12.68 -14.71
CA ASP A 232 3.90 11.86 -14.38
C ASP A 232 4.27 10.47 -13.88
N ASP A 233 5.25 9.81 -14.52
CA ASP A 233 5.65 8.47 -14.12
C ASP A 233 6.29 8.50 -12.72
N THR A 234 7.12 9.50 -12.44
CA THR A 234 7.74 9.68 -11.11
C THR A 234 6.67 9.90 -10.04
N ARG A 235 5.66 10.73 -10.31
CA ARG A 235 4.54 10.96 -9.40
C ARG A 235 3.77 9.68 -9.13
N SER A 236 3.39 8.98 -10.19
CA SER A 236 2.60 7.74 -10.09
C SER A 236 3.39 6.65 -9.39
N PHE A 237 4.67 6.48 -9.73
CA PHE A 237 5.56 5.50 -9.14
C PHE A 237 5.72 5.69 -7.63
N THR A 238 6.09 6.88 -7.18
CA THR A 238 6.35 7.13 -5.75
C THR A 238 5.10 6.97 -4.91
N THR A 239 3.94 7.45 -5.39
CA THR A 239 2.67 7.34 -4.69
C THR A 239 2.18 5.89 -4.64
N GLN A 240 2.13 5.21 -5.79
CA GLN A 240 1.59 3.84 -5.87
C GLN A 240 2.47 2.82 -5.16
N SER A 241 3.80 2.94 -5.30
CA SER A 241 4.74 2.03 -4.64
C SER A 241 4.65 2.13 -3.11
N LEU A 242 4.56 3.36 -2.58
CA LEU A 242 4.42 3.56 -1.13
C LEU A 242 3.08 3.03 -0.62
N GLN A 243 1.97 3.37 -1.31
CA GLN A 243 0.65 2.89 -0.95
C GLN A 243 0.54 1.37 -1.03
N PHE A 244 1.11 0.76 -2.07
CA PHE A 244 1.13 -0.70 -2.23
C PHE A 244 1.92 -1.37 -1.10
N THR A 245 3.12 -0.88 -0.81
CA THR A 245 3.98 -1.47 0.24
C THR A 245 3.33 -1.37 1.62
N LEU A 246 2.81 -0.19 1.98
CA LEU A 246 2.10 0.01 3.24
C LEU A 246 0.78 -0.78 3.30
N GLY A 247 0.06 -0.88 2.17
CA GLY A 247 -1.17 -1.66 2.07
C GLY A 247 -0.93 -3.16 2.25
N VAL A 248 0.14 -3.72 1.68
CA VAL A 248 0.54 -5.12 1.91
C VAL A 248 0.89 -5.35 3.37
N PHE A 249 1.65 -4.42 3.97
CA PHE A 249 2.02 -4.51 5.38
C PHE A 249 0.79 -4.45 6.29
N ASP A 250 -0.13 -3.51 6.05
CA ASP A 250 -1.41 -3.37 6.76
C ASP A 250 -2.27 -4.64 6.64
N ALA A 251 -2.37 -5.19 5.43
CA ALA A 251 -3.10 -6.43 5.19
C ALA A 251 -2.50 -7.62 5.93
N LEU A 252 -1.18 -7.75 5.97
CA LEU A 252 -0.49 -8.81 6.71
C LEU A 252 -0.71 -8.66 8.23
N LEU A 253 -0.64 -7.45 8.76
CA LEU A 253 -0.93 -7.18 10.18
C LEU A 253 -2.37 -7.54 10.54
N THR A 254 -3.33 -7.02 9.78
CA THR A 254 -4.75 -7.28 9.98
C THR A 254 -5.06 -8.77 9.90
N PHE A 255 -4.51 -9.46 8.90
CA PHE A 255 -4.66 -10.90 8.72
C PHE A 255 -4.10 -11.68 9.91
N SER A 256 -2.88 -11.36 10.36
CA SER A 256 -2.23 -12.03 11.48
C SER A 256 -3.02 -11.86 12.78
N LEU A 257 -3.47 -10.64 13.07
CA LEU A 257 -4.27 -10.35 14.27
C LEU A 257 -5.61 -11.09 14.26
N ASN A 258 -6.32 -11.06 13.13
CA ASN A 258 -7.61 -11.75 13.02
C ASN A 258 -7.47 -13.27 13.10
N ILE A 259 -6.43 -13.86 12.50
CA ILE A 259 -6.15 -15.30 12.65
C ILE A 259 -5.89 -15.65 14.11
N LEU A 260 -5.07 -14.89 14.83
CA LEU A 260 -4.80 -15.15 16.24
C LEU A 260 -6.05 -15.11 17.08
N ILE A 261 -6.93 -14.12 16.87
CA ILE A 261 -8.23 -14.02 17.57
C ILE A 261 -9.11 -15.24 17.25
N LEU A 262 -9.24 -15.57 15.96
CA LEU A 262 -10.10 -16.67 15.52
C LEU A 262 -9.59 -18.04 16.02
N TRP A 263 -8.25 -18.23 15.99
CA TRP A 263 -7.61 -19.44 16.50
C TRP A 263 -7.86 -19.67 17.97
N SER A 264 -7.90 -18.59 18.76
CA SER A 264 -8.21 -18.65 20.20
C SER A 264 -9.68 -19.04 20.48
N ILE A 265 -10.59 -18.81 19.51
CA ILE A 265 -12.01 -19.13 19.65
C ILE A 265 -12.27 -20.57 19.18
N SER A 266 -11.85 -20.92 17.95
CA SER A 266 -12.04 -22.25 17.37
C SER A 266 -11.06 -22.52 16.23
N THR A 267 -10.23 -23.54 16.39
CA THR A 267 -9.27 -23.98 15.37
C THR A 267 -9.98 -24.48 14.10
N THR A 268 -11.12 -25.19 14.26
CA THR A 268 -11.89 -25.73 13.13
C THR A 268 -12.48 -24.61 12.28
N LEU A 269 -13.08 -23.58 12.91
CA LEU A 269 -13.60 -22.42 12.21
C LEU A 269 -12.48 -21.65 11.49
N THR A 270 -11.32 -21.48 12.12
CA THR A 270 -10.18 -20.80 11.51
C THR A 270 -9.70 -21.53 10.25
N LEU A 271 -9.56 -22.85 10.31
CA LEU A 271 -9.15 -23.64 9.16
C LEU A 271 -10.18 -23.64 8.02
N SER A 272 -11.47 -23.72 8.34
CA SER A 272 -12.54 -23.66 7.34
C SER A 272 -12.59 -22.27 6.67
N LEU A 273 -12.44 -21.18 7.44
CA LEU A 273 -12.39 -19.82 6.89
C LEU A 273 -11.14 -19.61 6.03
N PHE A 274 -9.99 -20.17 6.43
CA PHE A 274 -8.76 -20.11 5.65
C PHE A 274 -8.92 -20.84 4.30
N GLY A 275 -9.49 -22.04 4.30
CA GLY A 275 -9.82 -22.80 3.08
C GLY A 275 -10.78 -22.03 2.17
N TYR A 276 -11.82 -21.43 2.76
CA TYR A 276 -12.77 -20.58 2.05
C TYR A 276 -12.09 -19.35 1.42
N ALA A 277 -11.27 -18.64 2.18
CA ALA A 277 -10.55 -17.47 1.68
C ALA A 277 -9.58 -17.82 0.54
N ALA A 278 -8.86 -18.94 0.65
CA ALA A 278 -7.98 -19.44 -0.40
C ALA A 278 -8.76 -19.80 -1.68
N PHE A 279 -9.88 -20.51 -1.54
CA PHE A 279 -10.77 -20.83 -2.65
C PHE A 279 -11.33 -19.56 -3.32
N ALA A 280 -11.87 -18.63 -2.53
CA ALA A 280 -12.41 -17.35 -3.00
C ALA A 280 -11.37 -16.54 -3.76
N THR A 281 -10.15 -16.46 -3.23
CA THR A 281 -9.03 -15.76 -3.86
C THR A 281 -8.65 -16.43 -5.18
N ALA A 282 -8.56 -17.76 -5.24
CA ALA A 282 -8.26 -18.48 -6.46
C ALA A 282 -9.31 -18.22 -7.56
N VAL A 283 -10.59 -18.27 -7.22
CA VAL A 283 -11.69 -17.98 -8.15
C VAL A 283 -11.59 -16.56 -8.70
N LEU A 284 -11.37 -15.56 -7.83
CA LEU A 284 -11.25 -14.15 -8.25
C LEU A 284 -10.00 -13.90 -9.10
N VAL A 285 -8.87 -14.50 -8.77
CA VAL A 285 -7.62 -14.36 -9.54
C VAL A 285 -7.76 -14.97 -10.93
N ILE A 286 -8.34 -16.18 -11.02
CA ILE A 286 -8.56 -16.85 -12.32
C ILE A 286 -9.50 -16.03 -13.20
N SER A 287 -10.63 -15.59 -12.65
CA SER A 287 -11.62 -14.78 -13.36
C SER A 287 -11.06 -13.40 -13.76
N GLY A 288 -10.24 -12.80 -12.89
CA GLY A 288 -9.63 -11.50 -13.11
C GLY A 288 -8.64 -11.44 -14.28
N ARG A 289 -7.99 -12.57 -14.62
CA ARG A 289 -7.04 -12.63 -15.75
C ARG A 289 -7.68 -12.20 -17.08
N LYS A 290 -8.93 -12.56 -17.30
CA LYS A 290 -9.67 -12.19 -18.51
C LYS A 290 -9.97 -10.68 -18.54
N LEU A 291 -10.32 -10.11 -17.38
CA LEU A 291 -10.54 -8.66 -17.27
C LEU A 291 -9.27 -7.85 -17.58
N VAL A 292 -8.11 -8.32 -17.14
CA VAL A 292 -6.81 -7.67 -17.44
C VAL A 292 -6.59 -7.60 -18.95
N ARG A 293 -6.86 -8.70 -19.67
CA ARG A 293 -6.71 -8.75 -21.13
C ARG A 293 -7.67 -7.79 -21.84
N ILE A 294 -8.95 -7.80 -21.46
CA ILE A 294 -9.97 -6.90 -22.04
C ILE A 294 -9.60 -5.43 -21.79
N ASN A 295 -9.09 -5.12 -20.58
CA ASN A 295 -8.66 -3.77 -20.25
C ASN A 295 -7.42 -3.33 -21.05
N PHE A 296 -6.49 -4.25 -21.32
CA PHE A 296 -5.35 -3.98 -22.20
C PHE A 296 -5.80 -3.70 -23.63
N ASP A 297 -6.72 -4.50 -24.18
CA ASP A 297 -7.29 -4.28 -25.50
C ASP A 297 -8.04 -2.94 -25.57
N GLN A 298 -8.74 -2.54 -24.48
CA GLN A 298 -9.39 -1.23 -24.39
C GLN A 298 -8.39 -0.08 -24.55
N LEU A 299 -7.28 -0.13 -23.83
CA LEU A 299 -6.23 0.90 -23.93
C LEU A 299 -5.66 0.99 -25.35
N ARG A 300 -5.51 -0.15 -26.03
CA ARG A 300 -5.05 -0.18 -27.42
C ARG A 300 -6.07 0.47 -28.36
N TYR A 301 -7.35 0.10 -28.29
CA TYR A 301 -8.39 0.70 -29.12
C TYR A 301 -8.56 2.20 -28.89
N GLU A 302 -8.44 2.66 -27.64
CA GLU A 302 -8.44 4.09 -27.30
C GLU A 302 -7.25 4.83 -27.94
N ALA A 303 -6.06 4.21 -27.92
CA ALA A 303 -4.88 4.77 -28.56
C ALA A 303 -5.04 4.84 -30.09
N ASP A 304 -5.57 3.77 -30.72
CA ASP A 304 -5.82 3.71 -32.15
C ASP A 304 -6.87 4.74 -32.60
N PHE A 305 -7.92 4.94 -31.81
CA PHE A 305 -8.91 5.98 -32.05
C PHE A 305 -8.31 7.39 -31.94
N ARG A 306 -7.54 7.65 -30.89
CA ARG A 306 -6.81 8.93 -30.71
C ARG A 306 -5.86 9.20 -31.87
N TYR A 307 -5.11 8.18 -32.29
CA TYR A 307 -4.21 8.29 -33.43
C TYR A 307 -4.95 8.70 -34.70
N GLY A 308 -6.15 8.13 -34.97
CA GLY A 308 -6.98 8.53 -36.09
C GLY A 308 -7.33 10.03 -36.10
N LEU A 309 -7.72 10.56 -34.92
CA LEU A 309 -8.01 12.00 -34.77
C LEU A 309 -6.76 12.87 -34.96
N VAL A 310 -5.62 12.45 -34.45
CA VAL A 310 -4.33 13.13 -34.64
C VAL A 310 -3.91 13.12 -36.09
N HIS A 311 -4.14 11.99 -36.80
CA HIS A 311 -3.87 11.85 -38.22
C HIS A 311 -4.66 12.89 -39.07
N ILE A 312 -5.96 13.02 -38.81
CA ILE A 312 -6.81 14.02 -39.46
C ILE A 312 -6.28 15.44 -39.18
N ARG A 313 -5.96 15.77 -37.96
CA ARG A 313 -5.42 17.09 -37.61
C ARG A 313 -4.10 17.40 -38.32
N ASN A 314 -3.22 16.42 -38.39
CA ASN A 314 -1.89 16.62 -38.99
C ASN A 314 -1.92 16.67 -40.52
N ASN A 315 -2.95 16.10 -41.15
CA ASN A 315 -3.11 16.05 -42.59
C ASN A 315 -4.33 16.86 -43.10
N ALA A 316 -4.78 17.85 -42.30
CA ALA A 316 -6.00 18.59 -42.57
C ALA A 316 -6.03 19.27 -43.94
N GLU A 317 -4.92 19.84 -44.40
CA GLU A 317 -4.81 20.47 -45.72
C GLU A 317 -4.98 19.46 -46.86
N SER A 318 -4.31 18.31 -46.74
CA SER A 318 -4.42 17.23 -47.76
C SER A 318 -5.85 16.66 -47.83
N ILE A 319 -6.48 16.42 -46.69
CA ILE A 319 -7.82 15.91 -46.59
C ILE A 319 -8.81 16.91 -47.24
N ALA A 320 -8.68 18.20 -46.92
CA ALA A 320 -9.50 19.24 -47.50
C ALA A 320 -9.28 19.40 -49.02
N PHE A 321 -8.03 19.32 -49.46
CA PHE A 321 -7.69 19.45 -50.88
C PHE A 321 -8.28 18.33 -51.76
N TYR A 322 -8.24 17.08 -51.23
CA TYR A 322 -8.74 15.90 -51.94
C TYR A 322 -10.19 15.55 -51.59
N SER A 323 -10.88 16.38 -50.77
CA SER A 323 -12.27 16.11 -50.31
C SER A 323 -12.41 14.73 -49.63
N GLY A 324 -11.42 14.37 -48.79
CA GLY A 324 -11.32 13.06 -48.13
C GLY A 324 -12.12 12.94 -46.83
N GLU A 325 -12.95 13.92 -46.48
CA GLU A 325 -13.64 13.99 -45.18
C GLU A 325 -14.54 12.78 -44.91
N GLU A 326 -15.21 12.27 -45.93
CA GLU A 326 -16.12 11.14 -45.77
C GLU A 326 -15.36 9.85 -45.40
N GLN A 327 -14.23 9.58 -46.08
CA GLN A 327 -13.39 8.43 -45.83
C GLN A 327 -12.76 8.46 -44.44
N GLU A 328 -12.19 9.62 -44.05
CA GLU A 328 -11.58 9.80 -42.77
C GLU A 328 -12.61 9.72 -41.61
N SER A 329 -13.81 10.29 -41.83
CA SER A 329 -14.94 10.18 -40.92
C SER A 329 -15.38 8.73 -40.73
N ALA A 330 -15.50 7.96 -41.84
CA ALA A 330 -15.89 6.55 -41.79
C ALA A 330 -14.87 5.71 -41.00
N GLU A 331 -13.57 5.88 -41.29
CA GLU A 331 -12.50 5.17 -40.57
C GLU A 331 -12.45 5.53 -39.06
N THR A 332 -12.58 6.82 -38.74
CA THR A 332 -12.60 7.26 -37.35
C THR A 332 -13.82 6.72 -36.60
N LYS A 333 -15.00 6.69 -37.21
CA LYS A 333 -16.20 6.07 -36.64
C LYS A 333 -16.06 4.56 -36.47
N ARG A 334 -15.39 3.87 -37.42
CA ARG A 334 -15.08 2.44 -37.29
C ARG A 334 -14.22 2.17 -36.06
N ARG A 335 -13.15 2.96 -35.86
CA ARG A 335 -12.26 2.86 -34.68
C ARG A 335 -13.02 3.11 -33.38
N LEU A 336 -13.87 4.15 -33.33
CA LEU A 336 -14.75 4.40 -32.20
C LEU A 336 -15.68 3.19 -31.93
N GLY A 337 -16.19 2.55 -33.00
CA GLY A 337 -17.02 1.35 -32.87
C GLY A 337 -16.28 0.20 -32.18
N GLU A 338 -14.98 0.03 -32.45
CA GLU A 338 -14.14 -0.97 -31.76
C GLU A 338 -13.96 -0.65 -30.26
N VAL A 339 -13.71 0.63 -29.93
CA VAL A 339 -13.66 1.11 -28.54
C VAL A 339 -14.96 0.78 -27.81
N VAL A 340 -16.10 1.15 -28.37
CA VAL A 340 -17.43 0.94 -27.76
C VAL A 340 -17.73 -0.55 -27.59
N ARG A 341 -17.44 -1.36 -28.61
CA ARG A 341 -17.68 -2.82 -28.57
C ARG A 341 -16.87 -3.49 -27.45
N ASN A 342 -15.58 -3.15 -27.35
CA ASN A 342 -14.73 -3.72 -26.30
C ASN A 342 -15.10 -3.17 -24.92
N PHE A 343 -15.51 -1.90 -24.82
CA PHE A 343 -15.97 -1.31 -23.57
C PHE A 343 -17.24 -2.00 -23.04
N ASN A 344 -18.18 -2.34 -23.92
CA ASN A 344 -19.35 -3.12 -23.55
C ASN A 344 -18.95 -4.50 -22.99
N LEU A 345 -17.98 -5.17 -23.61
CA LEU A 345 -17.43 -6.43 -23.08
C LEU A 345 -16.77 -6.22 -21.71
N LEU A 346 -16.04 -5.12 -21.52
CA LEU A 346 -15.44 -4.73 -20.26
C LEU A 346 -16.49 -4.54 -19.16
N ILE A 347 -17.61 -3.86 -19.48
CA ILE A 347 -18.73 -3.64 -18.55
C ILE A 347 -19.27 -5.00 -18.07
N VAL A 348 -19.60 -5.89 -19.00
CA VAL A 348 -20.13 -7.21 -18.68
C VAL A 348 -19.19 -7.99 -17.73
N TRP A 349 -17.89 -8.01 -18.04
CA TRP A 349 -16.91 -8.70 -17.22
C TRP A 349 -16.71 -8.05 -15.85
N ARG A 350 -16.76 -6.72 -15.76
CA ARG A 350 -16.73 -6.01 -14.46
C ARG A 350 -17.93 -6.38 -13.61
N VAL A 351 -19.13 -6.41 -14.20
CA VAL A 351 -20.36 -6.80 -13.48
C VAL A 351 -20.27 -8.25 -12.98
N ILE A 352 -19.81 -9.18 -13.84
CA ILE A 352 -19.64 -10.60 -13.46
C ILE A 352 -18.70 -10.72 -12.25
N ILE A 353 -17.53 -10.06 -12.31
CA ILE A 353 -16.55 -10.09 -11.21
C ILE A 353 -17.11 -9.42 -9.95
N ASP A 354 -17.84 -8.31 -10.09
CA ASP A 354 -18.46 -7.65 -8.93
C ASP A 354 -19.53 -8.50 -8.27
N VAL A 355 -20.36 -9.18 -9.06
CA VAL A 355 -21.35 -10.15 -8.55
C VAL A 355 -20.63 -11.30 -7.84
N MET A 356 -19.59 -11.89 -8.44
CA MET A 356 -18.81 -12.95 -7.79
C MET A 356 -18.19 -12.46 -6.48
N ARG A 357 -17.58 -11.29 -6.46
CA ARG A 357 -16.98 -10.69 -5.26
C ARG A 357 -18.01 -10.47 -4.16
N ARG A 358 -19.21 -9.95 -4.51
CA ARG A 358 -20.30 -9.73 -3.55
C ARG A 358 -20.86 -11.07 -3.03
N SER A 359 -21.08 -12.04 -3.92
CA SER A 359 -21.56 -13.37 -3.53
C SER A 359 -20.60 -14.06 -2.56
N ILE A 360 -19.28 -13.97 -2.84
CA ILE A 360 -18.23 -14.44 -1.93
C ILE A 360 -18.30 -13.66 -0.60
N GLY A 361 -18.44 -12.33 -0.62
CA GLY A 361 -18.55 -11.54 0.59
C GLY A 361 -19.77 -11.92 1.44
N TYR A 362 -20.93 -12.13 0.83
CA TYR A 362 -22.13 -12.58 1.54
C TYR A 362 -21.97 -13.99 2.11
N ALA A 363 -21.39 -14.92 1.34
CA ALA A 363 -21.14 -16.27 1.85
C ALA A 363 -20.14 -16.27 3.03
N GLY A 364 -19.17 -15.37 3.02
CA GLY A 364 -18.22 -15.17 4.14
C GLY A 364 -18.89 -14.70 5.44
N ASN A 365 -20.04 -14.04 5.39
CA ASN A 365 -20.78 -13.61 6.58
C ASN A 365 -21.47 -14.76 7.33
N PHE A 366 -21.52 -15.97 6.76
CA PHE A 366 -22.06 -17.15 7.44
C PHE A 366 -21.00 -17.86 8.31
N PHE A 367 -19.72 -17.52 8.17
CA PHE A 367 -18.62 -18.03 8.98
C PHE A 367 -18.26 -17.04 10.10
#